data_cdc6264d8aab8889c0b0ba251be65e96
#
_entry.id   cdc6264d8aab8889c0b0ba251be65e96
#
_cell.length_a   1.000
_cell.length_b   1.000
_cell.length_c   1.000
_cell.angle_alpha   90.00
_cell.angle_beta   90.00
_cell.angle_gamma   90.00
#
_symmetry.space_group_name_H-M   'P 1'
#
loop_
_entity.id
_entity.type
_entity.pdbx_description
1 polymer ?
#
loop_
_entity_poly.entity_id
_entity_poly.type
_entity_poly.pdbx_seq_one_letter_code
_entity_poly.pdbx_strand_id
1 'polypeptide(L)'
;LFSRGPPRDCGGFIHIAERRDRLDEVRAIAQEVHDLITAGVRPDDIAVAFPDLDAAVPYVEEIFPDFGVPYAVSGGRRLSTSPLVQALLSVLTVPARGYRREDVVALATSPYLPDTRGCEIDLLSREARVTAGSAAWDERLAALARALEEDRARPDTPASAGRRLEARIASIEAVRDEVHRLFADLATLTGTKTIPEHLAAYRSLLATWQAPAMPGEGERDLLDGEAQDLRGFVKTLAALEELARLLPEEKVPLAEFASLLGLLVAGTRGSRRRNPRAVQVFGVREVQHLAVPYLFIGDLVEGAMPRLTTRLPFTTDAETRRLATRSKDDVLREERYHFIAALLAARFRVYLSFPAAEGATPLVRSGFLDAVRETFSPEAWGSDDFPDSTLAAARRAGALLARGEVPAEMPPGIGVHEAIRRLNIENYHRKGGYDSPYDGLLGGDPASIAILAERFGEGAVFSPTALETYADCPFRFYLERGLGLTSLPPADPDLTAQERGNLVHRVAYRFYSGWRRDGNDPVTQASYPEALRRILNAGREEADRFTFESPAWVADREHLLGSPAAGPGLLERFLRHETELAVSGLLPQAFEVSFGLPVSPGEV
;
A
#
# COMPACT_ATOMS: atom_id res chain seq x y z
N LEU A 1 -19.66 24.83 -33.07
CA LEU A 1 -19.18 24.89 -31.66
C LEU A 1 -18.09 25.93 -31.48
N PHE A 2 -17.24 26.38 -32.07
CA PHE A 2 -16.17 27.34 -31.78
C PHE A 2 -16.33 28.67 -32.55
N SER A 3 -17.55 28.98 -32.99
CA SER A 3 -17.93 30.24 -33.61
C SER A 3 -18.90 31.00 -32.71
N ARG A 4 -18.72 32.30 -32.55
CA ARG A 4 -19.60 33.17 -31.74
C ARG A 4 -20.96 33.35 -32.38
N GLY A 5 -22.02 33.08 -31.62
CA GLY A 5 -23.42 33.29 -32.01
C GLY A 5 -24.31 33.19 -30.77
N PRO A 6 -25.59 33.60 -30.83
CA PRO A 6 -26.49 33.37 -29.69
C PRO A 6 -26.70 31.87 -29.49
N PRO A 7 -26.86 31.40 -28.21
CA PRO A 7 -27.15 30.01 -27.91
C PRO A 7 -28.39 29.52 -28.66
N ARG A 8 -28.32 28.29 -29.18
CA ARG A 8 -29.40 27.64 -29.91
C ARG A 8 -30.08 26.62 -29.01
N ASP A 9 -31.37 26.54 -29.08
CA ASP A 9 -32.10 25.44 -28.45
C ASP A 9 -31.66 24.11 -29.10
N CYS A 10 -31.27 23.14 -28.25
CA CYS A 10 -30.90 21.80 -28.69
C CYS A 10 -32.02 20.76 -28.51
N GLY A 11 -33.24 21.19 -28.14
CA GLY A 11 -34.40 20.30 -28.02
C GLY A 11 -34.19 19.10 -27.12
N GLY A 12 -33.48 19.26 -26.01
CA GLY A 12 -33.15 18.16 -25.08
C GLY A 12 -32.14 17.16 -25.61
N PHE A 13 -31.37 17.51 -26.68
CA PHE A 13 -30.32 16.61 -27.18
C PHE A 13 -29.03 16.61 -26.36
N ILE A 14 -28.67 17.77 -25.77
CA ILE A 14 -27.44 17.93 -24.99
C ILE A 14 -27.78 18.16 -23.52
N HIS A 15 -27.20 17.34 -22.68
CA HIS A 15 -27.32 17.43 -21.20
C HIS A 15 -25.93 17.62 -20.59
N ILE A 16 -25.79 18.49 -19.58
CA ILE A 16 -24.53 18.76 -18.89
C ILE A 16 -24.72 18.66 -17.38
N ALA A 17 -23.83 17.92 -16.70
CA ALA A 17 -23.78 17.83 -15.25
C ALA A 17 -22.39 18.17 -14.70
N GLU A 18 -22.38 18.87 -13.57
CA GLU A 18 -21.22 19.00 -12.68
C GLU A 18 -21.39 18.00 -11.53
N ARG A 19 -20.33 17.30 -11.19
CA ARG A 19 -20.32 16.30 -10.14
C ARG A 19 -19.24 16.62 -9.12
N ARG A 20 -19.41 16.17 -7.88
CA ARG A 20 -18.49 16.49 -6.79
C ARG A 20 -17.08 16.00 -7.07
N ASP A 21 -16.95 14.75 -7.48
CA ASP A 21 -15.69 14.07 -7.77
C ASP A 21 -15.90 12.99 -8.86
N ARG A 22 -14.82 12.32 -9.31
CA ARG A 22 -14.89 11.26 -10.33
C ARG A 22 -15.75 10.08 -9.90
N LEU A 23 -15.74 9.72 -8.61
CA LEU A 23 -16.57 8.63 -8.11
C LEU A 23 -18.06 8.98 -8.21
N ASP A 24 -18.42 10.20 -7.81
CA ASP A 24 -19.78 10.75 -7.90
C ASP A 24 -20.23 10.88 -9.36
N GLU A 25 -19.32 11.28 -10.25
CA GLU A 25 -19.59 11.35 -11.68
C GLU A 25 -19.94 9.99 -12.28
N VAL A 26 -19.14 8.95 -12.01
CA VAL A 26 -19.39 7.61 -12.55
C VAL A 26 -20.64 6.99 -11.93
N ARG A 27 -20.97 7.30 -10.67
CA ARG A 27 -22.25 6.92 -10.04
C ARG A 27 -23.44 7.57 -10.73
N ALA A 28 -23.35 8.85 -11.07
CA ALA A 28 -24.41 9.53 -11.78
C ALA A 28 -24.61 8.94 -13.19
N ILE A 29 -23.52 8.64 -13.89
CA ILE A 29 -23.58 7.95 -15.19
C ILE A 29 -24.24 6.58 -15.02
N ALA A 30 -23.84 5.78 -14.02
CA ALA A 30 -24.39 4.45 -13.80
C ALA A 30 -25.89 4.50 -13.47
N GLN A 31 -26.33 5.47 -12.67
CA GLN A 31 -27.76 5.67 -12.34
C GLN A 31 -28.56 6.03 -13.61
N GLU A 32 -28.12 7.01 -14.38
CA GLU A 32 -28.82 7.40 -15.61
C GLU A 32 -28.87 6.27 -16.65
N VAL A 33 -27.76 5.51 -16.78
CA VAL A 33 -27.71 4.31 -17.63
C VAL A 33 -28.70 3.24 -17.13
N HIS A 34 -28.77 3.02 -15.81
CA HIS A 34 -29.74 2.10 -15.21
C HIS A 34 -31.18 2.54 -15.50
N ASP A 35 -31.49 3.83 -15.35
CA ASP A 35 -32.80 4.39 -15.63
C ASP A 35 -33.20 4.22 -17.11
N LEU A 36 -32.27 4.46 -18.04
CA LEU A 36 -32.48 4.22 -19.46
C LEU A 36 -32.76 2.75 -19.75
N ILE A 37 -32.01 1.82 -19.17
CA ILE A 37 -32.21 0.38 -19.33
C ILE A 37 -33.58 -0.04 -18.76
N THR A 38 -33.95 0.47 -17.59
CA THR A 38 -35.23 0.21 -16.94
C THR A 38 -36.40 0.77 -17.77
N ALA A 39 -36.18 1.90 -18.45
CA ALA A 39 -37.14 2.47 -19.42
C ALA A 39 -37.22 1.70 -20.76
N GLY A 40 -36.46 0.61 -20.90
CA GLY A 40 -36.50 -0.28 -22.08
C GLY A 40 -35.45 0.01 -23.15
N VAL A 41 -34.49 0.90 -22.90
CA VAL A 41 -33.35 1.11 -23.81
C VAL A 41 -32.43 -0.11 -23.72
N ARG A 42 -31.99 -0.60 -24.85
CA ARG A 42 -31.06 -1.72 -24.90
C ARG A 42 -29.68 -1.28 -24.41
N PRO A 43 -28.97 -2.10 -23.61
CA PRO A 43 -27.62 -1.74 -23.16
C PRO A 43 -26.62 -1.47 -24.30
N ASP A 44 -26.76 -2.15 -25.43
CA ASP A 44 -25.91 -1.96 -26.63
C ASP A 44 -26.22 -0.67 -27.41
N ASP A 45 -27.33 0.01 -27.12
CA ASP A 45 -27.68 1.34 -27.64
C ASP A 45 -27.06 2.47 -26.78
N ILE A 46 -26.33 2.15 -25.72
CA ILE A 46 -25.70 3.09 -24.81
C ILE A 46 -24.18 2.96 -24.89
N ALA A 47 -23.50 4.08 -25.08
CA ALA A 47 -22.05 4.17 -24.99
C ALA A 47 -21.63 5.17 -23.91
N VAL A 48 -20.55 4.86 -23.20
CA VAL A 48 -19.90 5.74 -22.25
C VAL A 48 -18.47 5.97 -22.71
N ALA A 49 -18.01 7.21 -22.74
CA ALA A 49 -16.68 7.55 -23.22
C ALA A 49 -15.93 8.43 -22.22
N PHE A 50 -14.62 8.22 -22.13
CA PHE A 50 -13.74 9.02 -21.28
C PHE A 50 -12.51 9.48 -22.08
N PRO A 51 -11.99 10.69 -21.85
CA PRO A 51 -10.73 11.15 -22.44
C PRO A 51 -9.56 10.24 -22.11
N ASP A 52 -9.46 9.79 -20.86
CA ASP A 52 -8.52 8.79 -20.40
C ASP A 52 -9.27 7.54 -19.90
N LEU A 53 -9.43 6.58 -20.81
CA LEU A 53 -10.15 5.34 -20.52
C LEU A 53 -9.47 4.53 -19.39
N ASP A 54 -8.13 4.51 -19.37
CA ASP A 54 -7.40 3.72 -18.37
C ASP A 54 -7.59 4.26 -16.95
N ALA A 55 -7.69 5.57 -16.80
CA ALA A 55 -7.97 6.22 -15.52
C ALA A 55 -9.44 6.01 -15.07
N ALA A 56 -10.38 5.90 -16.01
CA ALA A 56 -11.79 5.74 -15.72
C ALA A 56 -12.21 4.28 -15.43
N VAL A 57 -11.52 3.30 -16.04
CA VAL A 57 -11.87 1.86 -15.94
C VAL A 57 -12.03 1.38 -14.49
N PRO A 58 -11.13 1.70 -13.53
CA PRO A 58 -11.30 1.25 -12.15
C PRO A 58 -12.63 1.69 -11.53
N TYR A 59 -13.06 2.93 -11.77
CA TYR A 59 -14.35 3.43 -11.28
C TYR A 59 -15.53 2.73 -11.95
N VAL A 60 -15.45 2.47 -13.26
CA VAL A 60 -16.50 1.75 -13.99
C VAL A 60 -16.61 0.30 -13.49
N GLU A 61 -15.48 -0.38 -13.26
CA GLU A 61 -15.42 -1.75 -12.77
C GLU A 61 -15.99 -1.90 -11.35
N GLU A 62 -15.84 -0.89 -10.51
CA GLU A 62 -16.38 -0.85 -9.16
C GLU A 62 -17.88 -0.50 -9.16
N ILE A 63 -18.29 0.51 -9.93
CA ILE A 63 -19.60 1.15 -9.78
C ILE A 63 -20.67 0.50 -10.65
N PHE A 64 -20.39 0.16 -11.91
CA PHE A 64 -21.43 -0.36 -12.82
C PHE A 64 -22.09 -1.65 -12.30
N PRO A 65 -21.35 -2.62 -11.73
CA PRO A 65 -21.96 -3.79 -11.09
C PRO A 65 -22.89 -3.43 -9.92
N ASP A 66 -22.57 -2.37 -9.15
CA ASP A 66 -23.39 -1.90 -8.02
C ASP A 66 -24.80 -1.45 -8.46
N PHE A 67 -24.93 -1.00 -9.70
CA PHE A 67 -26.20 -0.59 -10.32
C PHE A 67 -26.81 -1.67 -11.22
N GLY A 68 -26.21 -2.88 -11.26
CA GLY A 68 -26.66 -3.95 -12.16
C GLY A 68 -26.49 -3.63 -13.65
N VAL A 69 -25.62 -2.66 -14.00
CA VAL A 69 -25.38 -2.25 -15.38
C VAL A 69 -24.39 -3.22 -16.04
N PRO A 70 -24.79 -3.98 -17.06
CA PRO A 70 -23.89 -4.81 -17.84
C PRO A 70 -23.01 -3.93 -18.70
N TYR A 71 -21.68 -4.09 -18.64
CA TYR A 71 -20.74 -3.24 -19.38
C TYR A 71 -19.64 -4.05 -20.07
N ALA A 72 -19.04 -3.44 -21.10
CA ALA A 72 -17.87 -3.97 -21.78
C ALA A 72 -16.91 -2.81 -22.14
N VAL A 73 -15.66 -2.91 -21.69
CA VAL A 73 -14.63 -1.90 -21.95
C VAL A 73 -13.93 -2.19 -23.28
N SER A 74 -13.84 -1.17 -24.15
CA SER A 74 -13.13 -1.27 -25.43
C SER A 74 -11.64 -1.55 -25.21
N GLY A 75 -11.09 -2.45 -26.01
CA GLY A 75 -9.68 -2.84 -25.91
C GLY A 75 -9.31 -3.61 -24.64
N GLY A 76 -10.23 -3.81 -23.70
CA GLY A 76 -9.95 -4.50 -22.43
C GLY A 76 -9.06 -3.68 -21.48
N ARG A 77 -8.76 -4.27 -20.31
CA ARG A 77 -7.90 -3.68 -19.28
C ARG A 77 -6.42 -3.83 -19.66
N ARG A 78 -5.57 -2.88 -19.29
CA ARG A 78 -4.11 -3.05 -19.43
C ARG A 78 -3.63 -4.19 -18.53
N LEU A 79 -2.81 -5.08 -19.04
CA LEU A 79 -2.25 -6.19 -18.26
C LEU A 79 -1.39 -5.67 -17.09
N SER A 80 -0.74 -4.53 -17.27
CA SER A 80 0.06 -3.90 -16.20
C SER A 80 -0.73 -3.47 -14.97
N THR A 81 -2.08 -3.39 -15.05
CA THR A 81 -2.93 -3.06 -13.89
C THR A 81 -3.53 -4.31 -13.23
N SER A 82 -3.29 -5.49 -13.77
CA SER A 82 -3.76 -6.76 -13.21
C SER A 82 -2.92 -7.17 -12.00
N PRO A 83 -3.52 -7.40 -10.81
CA PRO A 83 -2.79 -7.88 -9.64
C PRO A 83 -2.09 -9.23 -9.88
N LEU A 84 -2.74 -10.13 -10.61
CA LEU A 84 -2.17 -11.42 -11.01
C LEU A 84 -0.90 -11.23 -11.86
N VAL A 85 -0.96 -10.37 -12.89
CA VAL A 85 0.19 -10.12 -13.78
C VAL A 85 1.31 -9.42 -13.03
N GLN A 86 0.99 -8.49 -12.13
CA GLN A 86 1.98 -7.84 -11.26
C GLN A 86 2.69 -8.86 -10.35
N ALA A 87 1.95 -9.79 -9.77
CA ALA A 87 2.52 -10.87 -8.97
C ALA A 87 3.47 -11.75 -9.80
N LEU A 88 3.08 -12.12 -11.02
CA LEU A 88 3.94 -12.87 -11.92
C LEU A 88 5.22 -12.08 -12.30
N LEU A 89 5.09 -10.78 -12.59
CA LEU A 89 6.26 -9.93 -12.89
C LEU A 89 7.17 -9.74 -11.67
N SER A 90 6.63 -9.74 -10.44
CA SER A 90 7.43 -9.57 -9.22
C SER A 90 8.49 -10.66 -9.06
N VAL A 91 8.24 -11.86 -9.56
CA VAL A 91 9.21 -12.98 -9.59
C VAL A 91 10.51 -12.61 -10.30
N LEU A 92 10.42 -11.80 -11.35
CA LEU A 92 11.60 -11.29 -12.07
C LEU A 92 12.16 -10.01 -11.45
N THR A 93 11.28 -9.14 -10.96
CA THR A 93 11.70 -7.81 -10.48
C THR A 93 12.39 -7.86 -9.13
N VAL A 94 12.03 -8.80 -8.24
CA VAL A 94 12.67 -8.96 -6.93
C VAL A 94 14.19 -9.19 -7.06
N PRO A 95 14.68 -10.23 -7.77
CA PRO A 95 16.12 -10.41 -7.94
C PRO A 95 16.76 -9.34 -8.84
N ALA A 96 16.04 -8.82 -9.85
CA ALA A 96 16.55 -7.78 -10.74
C ALA A 96 16.80 -6.45 -10.01
N ARG A 97 16.05 -6.16 -8.95
CA ARG A 97 16.16 -4.92 -8.13
C ARG A 97 16.95 -5.13 -6.84
N GLY A 98 17.62 -6.27 -6.69
CA GLY A 98 18.50 -6.53 -5.56
C GLY A 98 17.77 -6.85 -4.26
N TYR A 99 16.66 -7.58 -4.33
CA TYR A 99 15.93 -8.07 -3.14
C TYR A 99 15.51 -6.95 -2.18
N ARG A 100 14.96 -5.87 -2.72
CA ARG A 100 14.44 -4.77 -1.90
C ARG A 100 13.31 -5.28 -1.03
N ARG A 101 13.29 -4.82 0.22
CA ARG A 101 12.30 -5.29 1.20
C ARG A 101 10.87 -5.20 0.68
N GLU A 102 10.51 -4.04 0.12
CA GLU A 102 9.18 -3.80 -0.42
C GLU A 102 8.77 -4.81 -1.51
N ASP A 103 9.71 -5.14 -2.40
CA ASP A 103 9.48 -6.09 -3.50
C ASP A 103 9.36 -7.53 -2.97
N VAL A 104 10.21 -7.92 -2.01
CA VAL A 104 10.17 -9.27 -1.37
C VAL A 104 8.87 -9.46 -0.59
N VAL A 105 8.45 -8.47 0.21
CA VAL A 105 7.20 -8.52 0.97
C VAL A 105 6.00 -8.60 0.04
N ALA A 106 5.96 -7.78 -1.02
CA ALA A 106 4.88 -7.82 -2.00
C ALA A 106 4.76 -9.19 -2.69
N LEU A 107 5.91 -9.82 -3.00
CA LEU A 107 5.94 -11.17 -3.54
C LEU A 107 5.45 -12.21 -2.52
N ALA A 108 5.96 -12.15 -1.29
CA ALA A 108 5.66 -13.12 -0.24
C ALA A 108 4.21 -13.04 0.28
N THR A 109 3.56 -11.88 0.19
CA THR A 109 2.16 -11.68 0.58
C THR A 109 1.16 -11.86 -0.56
N SER A 110 1.64 -12.16 -1.77
CA SER A 110 0.79 -12.30 -2.95
C SER A 110 -0.09 -13.55 -2.86
N PRO A 111 -1.42 -13.44 -3.05
CA PRO A 111 -2.32 -14.60 -3.06
C PRO A 111 -2.16 -15.50 -4.30
N TYR A 112 -1.43 -15.05 -5.31
CA TYR A 112 -1.22 -15.76 -6.58
C TYR A 112 0.04 -16.61 -6.61
N LEU A 113 0.89 -16.49 -5.61
CA LEU A 113 2.17 -17.20 -5.50
C LEU A 113 2.11 -18.19 -4.32
N PRO A 114 3.13 -19.04 -4.14
CA PRO A 114 3.14 -20.00 -3.05
C PRO A 114 2.87 -19.34 -1.71
N ASP A 115 2.09 -20.02 -0.87
CA ASP A 115 1.83 -19.57 0.49
C ASP A 115 3.14 -19.58 1.28
N THR A 116 3.52 -18.39 1.71
CA THR A 116 4.71 -18.14 2.53
C THR A 116 4.29 -17.47 3.82
N ARG A 117 5.20 -17.36 4.78
CA ARG A 117 4.98 -16.57 6.00
C ARG A 117 5.01 -15.05 5.72
N GLY A 118 4.32 -14.58 4.67
CA GLY A 118 4.44 -13.22 4.16
C GLY A 118 4.20 -12.13 5.23
N CYS A 119 3.21 -12.31 6.10
CA CYS A 119 2.96 -11.36 7.21
C CYS A 119 4.09 -11.35 8.24
N GLU A 120 4.68 -12.51 8.56
CA GLU A 120 5.82 -12.61 9.47
C GLU A 120 7.08 -12.05 8.81
N ILE A 121 7.28 -12.29 7.52
CA ILE A 121 8.37 -11.70 6.72
C ILE A 121 8.27 -10.16 6.75
N ASP A 122 7.07 -9.58 6.56
CA ASP A 122 6.89 -8.13 6.65
C ASP A 122 7.23 -7.61 8.06
N LEU A 123 6.68 -8.20 9.10
CA LEU A 123 6.88 -7.77 10.48
C LEU A 123 8.36 -7.86 10.89
N LEU A 124 8.98 -9.04 10.72
CA LEU A 124 10.33 -9.29 11.19
C LEU A 124 11.39 -8.56 10.36
N SER A 125 11.15 -8.36 9.06
CA SER A 125 12.04 -7.54 8.22
C SER A 125 12.00 -6.06 8.59
N ARG A 126 10.86 -5.54 9.07
CA ARG A 126 10.78 -4.17 9.63
C ARG A 126 11.59 -4.06 10.92
N GLU A 127 11.41 -4.99 11.83
CA GLU A 127 12.14 -5.01 13.10
C GLU A 127 13.65 -5.18 12.88
N ALA A 128 14.03 -6.08 11.99
CA ALA A 128 15.41 -6.28 11.58
C ALA A 128 15.96 -5.14 10.69
N ARG A 129 15.10 -4.19 10.27
CA ARG A 129 15.45 -3.03 9.44
C ARG A 129 16.12 -3.41 8.12
N VAL A 130 15.62 -4.46 7.52
CA VAL A 130 16.07 -4.86 6.19
C VAL A 130 15.62 -3.81 5.17
N THR A 131 16.52 -3.38 4.30
CA THR A 131 16.22 -2.46 3.20
C THR A 131 16.31 -3.16 1.85
N ALA A 132 17.44 -3.79 1.57
CA ALA A 132 17.71 -4.51 0.32
C ALA A 132 18.92 -5.43 0.49
N GLY A 133 19.16 -6.30 -0.50
CA GLY A 133 20.34 -7.18 -0.56
C GLY A 133 20.11 -8.54 0.09
N SER A 134 20.34 -9.62 -0.64
CA SER A 134 20.12 -10.99 -0.13
C SER A 134 20.97 -11.32 1.11
N ALA A 135 22.21 -10.88 1.17
CA ALA A 135 23.07 -11.04 2.34
C ALA A 135 22.56 -10.23 3.53
N ALA A 136 22.10 -8.99 3.31
CA ALA A 136 21.57 -8.14 4.38
C ALA A 136 20.29 -8.71 5.00
N TRP A 137 19.45 -9.40 4.25
CA TRP A 137 18.30 -10.11 4.80
C TRP A 137 18.73 -11.15 5.84
N ASP A 138 19.70 -11.99 5.50
CA ASP A 138 20.21 -13.01 6.39
C ASP A 138 20.91 -12.41 7.62
N GLU A 139 21.84 -11.49 7.41
CA GLU A 139 22.65 -10.86 8.46
C GLU A 139 21.79 -10.12 9.48
N ARG A 140 20.79 -9.38 9.03
CA ARG A 140 19.93 -8.57 9.91
C ARG A 140 18.93 -9.40 10.68
N LEU A 141 18.32 -10.42 10.07
CA LEU A 141 17.47 -11.37 10.78
C LEU A 141 18.28 -12.17 11.82
N ALA A 142 19.48 -12.61 11.46
CA ALA A 142 20.37 -13.28 12.41
C ALA A 142 20.83 -12.35 13.54
N ALA A 143 21.07 -11.07 13.27
CA ALA A 143 21.41 -10.10 14.31
C ALA A 143 20.23 -9.87 15.30
N LEU A 144 19.00 -9.80 14.77
CA LEU A 144 17.79 -9.70 15.59
C LEU A 144 17.63 -10.93 16.49
N ALA A 145 17.82 -12.14 15.95
CA ALA A 145 17.77 -13.39 16.74
C ALA A 145 18.82 -13.40 17.86
N ARG A 146 20.07 -13.03 17.53
CA ARG A 146 21.16 -12.95 18.54
C ARG A 146 20.88 -11.96 19.65
N ALA A 147 20.33 -10.78 19.33
CA ALA A 147 19.98 -9.78 20.34
C ALA A 147 18.94 -10.31 21.33
N LEU A 148 17.93 -11.03 20.83
CA LEU A 148 16.91 -11.66 21.68
C LEU A 148 17.48 -12.84 22.51
N GLU A 149 18.45 -13.57 21.96
CA GLU A 149 19.14 -14.64 22.69
C GLU A 149 19.99 -14.07 23.84
N GLU A 150 20.69 -12.95 23.64
CA GLU A 150 21.41 -12.22 24.69
C GLU A 150 20.45 -11.76 25.81
N ASP A 151 19.27 -11.22 25.42
CA ASP A 151 18.25 -10.81 26.38
C ASP A 151 17.67 -12.01 27.16
N ARG A 152 17.46 -13.15 26.48
CA ARG A 152 17.01 -14.40 27.11
C ARG A 152 18.02 -14.94 28.11
N ALA A 153 19.31 -14.83 27.82
CA ALA A 153 20.39 -15.34 28.63
C ALA A 153 20.70 -14.49 29.89
N ARG A 154 20.05 -13.34 30.04
CA ARG A 154 20.26 -12.49 31.24
C ARG A 154 19.76 -13.20 32.50
N PRO A 155 20.52 -13.13 33.60
CA PRO A 155 20.17 -13.80 34.87
C PRO A 155 18.84 -13.36 35.48
N ASP A 156 18.41 -12.13 35.18
CA ASP A 156 17.20 -11.48 35.69
C ASP A 156 15.96 -11.69 34.80
N THR A 157 16.09 -12.44 33.70
CA THR A 157 14.98 -12.70 32.78
C THR A 157 13.97 -13.67 33.42
N PRO A 158 12.71 -13.25 33.67
CA PRO A 158 11.68 -14.14 34.20
C PRO A 158 11.40 -15.33 33.27
N ALA A 159 11.11 -16.50 33.83
CA ALA A 159 10.86 -17.72 33.05
C ALA A 159 9.74 -17.56 32.01
N SER A 160 8.71 -16.78 32.30
CA SER A 160 7.62 -16.45 31.33
C SER A 160 8.10 -15.57 30.16
N ALA A 161 8.99 -14.61 30.43
CA ALA A 161 9.62 -13.79 29.41
C ALA A 161 10.60 -14.63 28.58
N GLY A 162 11.39 -15.50 29.22
CA GLY A 162 12.30 -16.43 28.54
C GLY A 162 11.59 -17.30 27.50
N ARG A 163 10.43 -17.90 27.85
CA ARG A 163 9.62 -18.69 26.89
C ARG A 163 9.10 -17.86 25.71
N ARG A 164 8.71 -16.60 25.93
CA ARG A 164 8.27 -15.71 24.84
C ARG A 164 9.42 -15.36 23.91
N LEU A 165 10.59 -15.06 24.45
CA LEU A 165 11.79 -14.79 23.66
C LEU A 165 12.19 -16.02 22.83
N GLU A 166 12.14 -17.22 23.40
CA GLU A 166 12.40 -18.47 22.70
C GLU A 166 11.44 -18.69 21.52
N ALA A 167 10.14 -18.53 21.73
CA ALA A 167 9.15 -18.62 20.66
C ALA A 167 9.40 -17.59 19.55
N ARG A 168 9.82 -16.37 19.93
CA ARG A 168 10.12 -15.31 18.97
C ARG A 168 11.39 -15.59 18.17
N ILE A 169 12.45 -16.10 18.80
CA ILE A 169 13.68 -16.55 18.14
C ILE A 169 13.35 -17.66 17.14
N ALA A 170 12.54 -18.64 17.53
CA ALA A 170 12.09 -19.71 16.63
C ALA A 170 11.32 -19.18 15.41
N SER A 171 10.48 -18.15 15.60
CA SER A 171 9.78 -17.49 14.48
C SER A 171 10.76 -16.78 13.53
N ILE A 172 11.78 -16.09 14.05
CA ILE A 172 12.80 -15.43 13.24
C ILE A 172 13.59 -16.44 12.41
N GLU A 173 14.03 -17.53 13.01
CA GLU A 173 14.76 -18.59 12.29
C GLU A 173 13.88 -19.25 11.23
N ALA A 174 12.60 -19.50 11.51
CA ALA A 174 11.67 -20.03 10.52
C ALA A 174 11.45 -19.08 9.31
N VAL A 175 11.36 -17.78 9.57
CA VAL A 175 11.29 -16.76 8.50
C VAL A 175 12.59 -16.69 7.72
N ARG A 176 13.73 -16.79 8.40
CA ARG A 176 15.04 -16.79 7.76
C ARG A 176 15.22 -17.98 6.81
N ASP A 177 14.82 -19.17 7.25
CA ASP A 177 14.82 -20.37 6.40
C ASP A 177 13.88 -20.24 5.20
N GLU A 178 12.71 -19.60 5.39
CA GLU A 178 11.77 -19.32 4.29
C GLU A 178 12.35 -18.36 3.26
N VAL A 179 12.94 -17.26 3.72
CA VAL A 179 13.59 -16.27 2.87
C VAL A 179 14.76 -16.89 2.12
N HIS A 180 15.57 -17.76 2.76
CA HIS A 180 16.65 -18.48 2.09
C HIS A 180 16.14 -19.37 0.95
N ARG A 181 15.05 -20.14 1.19
CA ARG A 181 14.43 -20.97 0.16
C ARG A 181 13.93 -20.12 -1.01
N LEU A 182 13.20 -19.06 -0.70
CA LEU A 182 12.68 -18.12 -1.69
C LEU A 182 13.80 -17.51 -2.54
N PHE A 183 14.89 -17.08 -1.91
CA PHE A 183 16.02 -16.48 -2.62
C PHE A 183 16.83 -17.51 -3.42
N ALA A 184 16.95 -18.74 -2.96
CA ALA A 184 17.56 -19.83 -3.72
C ALA A 184 16.78 -20.11 -5.02
N ASP A 185 15.46 -20.13 -4.94
CA ASP A 185 14.60 -20.29 -6.10
C ASP A 185 14.76 -19.13 -7.09
N LEU A 186 14.68 -17.89 -6.60
CA LEU A 186 14.82 -16.68 -7.41
C LEU A 186 16.23 -16.54 -8.02
N ALA A 187 17.26 -17.04 -7.36
CA ALA A 187 18.64 -17.02 -7.87
C ALA A 187 18.79 -17.80 -9.19
N THR A 188 17.94 -18.77 -9.47
CA THR A 188 17.91 -19.51 -10.75
C THR A 188 17.66 -18.61 -11.96
N LEU A 189 16.98 -17.46 -11.73
CA LEU A 189 16.67 -16.48 -12.77
C LEU A 189 17.83 -15.51 -13.04
N THR A 190 18.77 -15.37 -12.12
CA THR A 190 19.84 -14.37 -12.18
C THR A 190 20.89 -14.68 -13.27
N GLY A 191 21.71 -13.69 -13.57
CA GLY A 191 22.79 -13.77 -14.54
C GLY A 191 22.43 -13.18 -15.90
N THR A 192 23.38 -13.31 -16.84
CA THR A 192 23.26 -12.84 -18.22
C THR A 192 22.96 -14.05 -19.11
N LYS A 193 21.79 -14.07 -19.72
CA LYS A 193 21.25 -15.19 -20.52
C LYS A 193 20.64 -14.64 -21.80
N THR A 194 20.42 -15.49 -22.79
CA THR A 194 19.58 -15.14 -23.93
C THR A 194 18.11 -15.02 -23.51
N ILE A 195 17.31 -14.30 -24.28
CA ILE A 195 15.86 -14.15 -24.01
C ILE A 195 15.17 -15.52 -23.89
N PRO A 196 15.41 -16.50 -24.81
CA PRO A 196 14.85 -17.85 -24.66
C PRO A 196 15.26 -18.56 -23.37
N GLU A 197 16.53 -18.42 -22.95
CA GLU A 197 17.03 -19.01 -21.69
C GLU A 197 16.36 -18.38 -20.47
N HIS A 198 16.19 -17.04 -20.45
CA HIS A 198 15.44 -16.35 -19.40
C HIS A 198 13.97 -16.81 -19.35
N LEU A 199 13.30 -16.91 -20.51
CA LEU A 199 11.92 -17.41 -20.59
C LEU A 199 11.79 -18.84 -20.08
N ALA A 200 12.72 -19.72 -20.45
CA ALA A 200 12.74 -21.10 -20.00
C ALA A 200 12.92 -21.20 -18.48
N ALA A 201 13.89 -20.49 -17.91
CA ALA A 201 14.12 -20.44 -16.46
C ALA A 201 12.90 -19.89 -15.72
N TYR A 202 12.32 -18.80 -16.22
CA TYR A 202 11.13 -18.18 -15.63
C TYR A 202 9.91 -19.12 -15.64
N ARG A 203 9.61 -19.75 -16.79
CA ARG A 203 8.52 -20.74 -16.89
C ARG A 203 8.74 -21.93 -15.98
N SER A 204 10.00 -22.42 -15.89
CA SER A 204 10.35 -23.54 -15.00
C SER A 204 10.11 -23.20 -13.54
N LEU A 205 10.49 -22.00 -13.10
CA LEU A 205 10.24 -21.56 -11.72
C LEU A 205 8.74 -21.40 -11.42
N LEU A 206 7.98 -20.77 -12.32
CA LEU A 206 6.53 -20.65 -12.15
C LEU A 206 5.83 -22.01 -12.09
N ALA A 207 6.29 -22.99 -12.89
CA ALA A 207 5.78 -24.34 -12.85
C ALA A 207 6.12 -25.06 -11.53
N THR A 208 7.36 -24.88 -11.02
CA THR A 208 7.77 -25.42 -9.70
C THR A 208 6.91 -24.86 -8.59
N TRP A 209 6.59 -23.59 -8.64
CA TRP A 209 5.74 -22.91 -7.65
C TRP A 209 4.24 -23.16 -7.85
N GLN A 210 3.86 -23.92 -8.88
CA GLN A 210 2.45 -24.12 -9.25
C GLN A 210 1.68 -22.79 -9.37
N ALA A 211 2.39 -21.74 -9.80
CA ALA A 211 1.78 -20.43 -10.00
C ALA A 211 0.77 -20.51 -11.16
N PRO A 212 -0.28 -19.66 -11.20
CA PRO A 212 -1.34 -19.71 -12.21
C PRO A 212 -0.88 -19.25 -13.61
N ALA A 213 0.30 -19.68 -14.04
CA ALA A 213 0.94 -19.24 -15.28
C ALA A 213 0.66 -20.15 -16.48
N MET A 214 0.02 -21.29 -16.29
CA MET A 214 -0.27 -22.24 -17.38
C MET A 214 -1.68 -22.79 -17.25
N PRO A 215 -2.50 -22.79 -18.31
CA PRO A 215 -3.75 -23.51 -18.31
C PRO A 215 -3.47 -25.01 -18.31
N GLY A 216 -3.56 -25.63 -17.14
CA GLY A 216 -3.45 -27.06 -16.90
C GLY A 216 -4.56 -27.48 -15.93
N GLU A 217 -4.99 -28.71 -16.01
CA GLU A 217 -6.07 -29.33 -15.25
C GLU A 217 -5.87 -29.13 -13.72
N GLY A 218 -6.52 -28.12 -13.16
CA GLY A 218 -6.45 -27.75 -11.74
C GLY A 218 -6.69 -26.26 -11.56
N GLU A 219 -7.76 -25.75 -12.15
CA GLU A 219 -8.20 -24.37 -11.97
C GLU A 219 -8.43 -24.08 -10.48
N ARG A 220 -7.54 -23.32 -9.87
CA ARG A 220 -7.96 -22.42 -8.79
C ARG A 220 -9.04 -21.53 -9.41
N ASP A 221 -10.11 -21.26 -8.68
CA ASP A 221 -11.23 -20.39 -9.08
C ASP A 221 -10.72 -18.95 -9.36
N LEU A 222 -10.06 -18.79 -10.50
CA LEU A 222 -9.74 -17.47 -11.01
C LEU A 222 -11.04 -16.83 -11.47
N LEU A 223 -11.30 -15.62 -11.01
CA LEU A 223 -12.39 -14.80 -11.53
C LEU A 223 -12.23 -14.69 -13.07
N ASP A 224 -13.32 -14.66 -13.80
CA ASP A 224 -13.31 -14.61 -15.28
C ASP A 224 -12.36 -13.55 -15.86
N GLY A 225 -12.19 -12.42 -15.16
CA GLY A 225 -11.26 -11.36 -15.53
C GLY A 225 -9.79 -11.75 -15.40
N GLU A 226 -9.43 -12.45 -14.32
CA GLU A 226 -8.04 -12.90 -14.06
C GLU A 226 -7.62 -13.98 -15.05
N ALA A 227 -8.53 -14.90 -15.39
CA ALA A 227 -8.29 -15.90 -16.42
C ALA A 227 -8.03 -15.26 -17.80
N GLN A 228 -8.66 -14.13 -18.10
CA GLN A 228 -8.40 -13.36 -19.32
C GLN A 228 -7.07 -12.64 -19.29
N ASP A 229 -6.72 -12.03 -18.15
CA ASP A 229 -5.44 -11.36 -17.94
C ASP A 229 -4.28 -12.37 -18.07
N LEU A 230 -4.46 -13.58 -17.51
CA LEU A 230 -3.48 -14.67 -17.64
C LEU A 230 -3.31 -15.09 -19.11
N ARG A 231 -4.39 -15.26 -19.86
CA ARG A 231 -4.31 -15.56 -21.32
C ARG A 231 -3.59 -14.45 -22.09
N GLY A 232 -3.83 -13.18 -21.73
CA GLY A 232 -3.12 -12.04 -22.29
C GLY A 232 -1.63 -12.08 -21.99
N PHE A 233 -1.28 -12.38 -20.72
CA PHE A 233 0.11 -12.51 -20.29
C PHE A 233 0.85 -13.64 -21.00
N VAL A 234 0.24 -14.83 -21.12
CA VAL A 234 0.81 -15.96 -21.88
C VAL A 234 1.05 -15.60 -23.34
N LYS A 235 0.12 -14.86 -23.99
CA LYS A 235 0.33 -14.34 -25.35
C LYS A 235 1.51 -13.38 -25.42
N THR A 236 1.69 -12.54 -24.40
CA THR A 236 2.82 -11.61 -24.33
C THR A 236 4.14 -12.36 -24.22
N LEU A 237 4.20 -13.43 -23.42
CA LEU A 237 5.40 -14.30 -23.34
C LEU A 237 5.70 -14.97 -24.69
N ALA A 238 4.66 -15.45 -25.39
CA ALA A 238 4.82 -16.04 -26.72
C ALA A 238 5.31 -15.01 -27.75
N ALA A 239 4.81 -13.78 -27.72
CA ALA A 239 5.27 -12.70 -28.59
C ALA A 239 6.74 -12.32 -28.31
N LEU A 240 7.17 -12.31 -27.04
CA LEU A 240 8.56 -12.10 -26.67
C LEU A 240 9.47 -13.23 -27.19
N GLU A 241 9.01 -14.48 -27.11
CA GLU A 241 9.72 -15.63 -27.65
C GLU A 241 9.89 -15.54 -29.18
N GLU A 242 8.88 -15.05 -29.89
CA GLU A 242 8.95 -14.84 -31.33
C GLU A 242 9.90 -13.71 -31.71
N LEU A 243 9.88 -12.62 -30.95
CA LEU A 243 10.83 -11.52 -31.11
C LEU A 243 12.28 -11.98 -30.87
N ALA A 244 12.50 -12.85 -29.90
CA ALA A 244 13.81 -13.40 -29.57
C ALA A 244 14.44 -14.22 -30.72
N ARG A 245 13.62 -14.76 -31.64
CA ARG A 245 14.13 -15.45 -32.84
C ARG A 245 14.87 -14.52 -33.82
N LEU A 246 14.63 -13.20 -33.71
CA LEU A 246 15.34 -12.20 -34.51
C LEU A 246 16.73 -11.88 -33.94
N LEU A 247 16.96 -12.14 -32.65
CA LEU A 247 18.20 -11.86 -31.91
C LEU A 247 18.61 -13.08 -31.05
N PRO A 248 18.85 -14.25 -31.67
CA PRO A 248 18.95 -15.52 -30.94
C PRO A 248 20.15 -15.64 -30.02
N GLU A 249 21.26 -14.95 -30.31
CA GLU A 249 22.52 -15.04 -29.56
C GLU A 249 22.77 -13.87 -28.61
N GLU A 250 21.93 -12.87 -28.62
CA GLU A 250 22.08 -11.72 -27.75
C GLU A 250 21.77 -12.09 -26.31
N LYS A 251 22.73 -11.84 -25.42
CA LYS A 251 22.59 -12.10 -24.00
C LYS A 251 22.34 -10.81 -23.25
N VAL A 252 21.30 -10.81 -22.44
CA VAL A 252 20.88 -9.66 -21.63
C VAL A 252 20.90 -10.01 -20.13
N PRO A 253 21.22 -9.06 -19.24
CA PRO A 253 21.07 -9.27 -17.81
C PRO A 253 19.59 -9.39 -17.43
N LEU A 254 19.30 -10.03 -16.29
CA LEU A 254 17.91 -10.20 -15.80
C LEU A 254 17.13 -8.88 -15.71
N ALA A 255 17.77 -7.80 -15.29
CA ALA A 255 17.12 -6.48 -15.15
C ALA A 255 16.61 -5.95 -16.51
N GLU A 256 17.36 -6.16 -17.57
CA GLU A 256 16.95 -5.78 -18.92
C GLU A 256 15.83 -6.67 -19.44
N PHE A 257 15.93 -7.99 -19.25
CA PHE A 257 14.84 -8.92 -19.58
C PHE A 257 13.55 -8.59 -18.83
N ALA A 258 13.60 -8.31 -17.53
CA ALA A 258 12.43 -7.92 -16.73
C ALA A 258 11.83 -6.59 -17.24
N SER A 259 12.67 -5.64 -17.64
CA SER A 259 12.24 -4.35 -18.21
C SER A 259 11.55 -4.54 -19.56
N LEU A 260 12.11 -5.36 -20.45
CA LEU A 260 11.52 -5.68 -21.75
C LEU A 260 10.15 -6.32 -21.60
N LEU A 261 10.04 -7.34 -20.74
CA LEU A 261 8.75 -7.97 -20.45
C LEU A 261 7.76 -6.99 -19.83
N GLY A 262 8.19 -6.15 -18.90
CA GLY A 262 7.38 -5.10 -18.29
C GLY A 262 6.84 -4.10 -19.31
N LEU A 263 7.65 -3.66 -20.27
CA LEU A 263 7.23 -2.78 -21.39
C LEU A 263 6.19 -3.45 -22.28
N LEU A 264 6.39 -4.72 -22.64
CA LEU A 264 5.42 -5.46 -23.45
C LEU A 264 4.09 -5.63 -22.71
N VAL A 265 4.12 -5.96 -21.41
CA VAL A 265 2.94 -6.07 -20.56
C VAL A 265 2.22 -4.72 -20.44
N ALA A 266 2.95 -3.62 -20.28
CA ALA A 266 2.37 -2.27 -20.23
C ALA A 266 1.70 -1.85 -21.55
N GLY A 267 2.22 -2.31 -22.67
CA GLY A 267 1.64 -2.09 -24.00
C GLY A 267 0.50 -3.03 -24.37
N THR A 268 0.33 -4.14 -23.64
CA THR A 268 -0.67 -5.17 -23.94
C THR A 268 -1.95 -4.95 -23.13
N ARG A 269 -3.09 -5.12 -23.81
CA ARG A 269 -4.41 -5.13 -23.17
C ARG A 269 -4.97 -6.54 -23.14
N GLY A 270 -5.62 -6.90 -22.02
CA GLY A 270 -6.35 -8.16 -21.88
C GLY A 270 -7.55 -8.18 -22.83
N SER A 271 -7.74 -9.33 -23.49
CA SER A 271 -8.90 -9.49 -24.40
C SER A 271 -10.13 -9.78 -23.55
N ARG A 272 -10.98 -8.79 -23.27
CA ARG A 272 -12.32 -9.10 -22.74
C ARG A 272 -13.21 -9.66 -23.84
N ARG A 273 -14.03 -10.68 -23.50
CA ARG A 273 -15.13 -11.12 -24.36
C ARG A 273 -16.00 -9.90 -24.68
N ARG A 274 -16.13 -9.56 -25.96
CA ARG A 274 -17.16 -8.61 -26.40
C ARG A 274 -18.50 -9.16 -25.93
N ASN A 275 -19.12 -8.49 -24.96
CA ASN A 275 -20.52 -8.72 -24.67
C ASN A 275 -21.32 -7.75 -25.56
N PRO A 276 -21.89 -8.21 -26.67
CA PRO A 276 -22.61 -7.31 -27.58
C PRO A 276 -23.93 -6.79 -26.98
N ARG A 277 -24.36 -7.32 -25.83
CA ARG A 277 -25.56 -6.89 -25.13
C ARG A 277 -25.25 -6.08 -23.86
N ALA A 278 -24.13 -5.39 -23.85
CA ALA A 278 -23.69 -4.58 -22.72
C ALA A 278 -23.46 -3.14 -23.15
N VAL A 279 -23.53 -2.23 -22.20
CA VAL A 279 -23.09 -0.84 -22.36
C VAL A 279 -21.62 -0.82 -22.76
N GLN A 280 -21.30 -0.12 -23.83
CA GLN A 280 -19.94 -0.08 -24.35
C GLN A 280 -19.20 1.11 -23.76
N VAL A 281 -18.03 0.86 -23.16
CA VAL A 281 -17.18 1.88 -22.56
C VAL A 281 -15.95 2.09 -23.43
N PHE A 282 -15.71 3.32 -23.87
CA PHE A 282 -14.72 3.68 -24.89
C PHE A 282 -13.80 4.81 -24.42
N GLY A 283 -12.65 4.95 -25.08
CA GLY A 283 -11.96 6.23 -25.17
C GLY A 283 -12.70 7.19 -26.10
N VAL A 284 -12.71 8.49 -25.82
CA VAL A 284 -13.44 9.49 -26.63
C VAL A 284 -13.07 9.42 -28.13
N ARG A 285 -11.80 9.08 -28.44
CA ARG A 285 -11.36 8.95 -29.84
C ARG A 285 -11.89 7.70 -30.52
N GLU A 286 -12.30 6.68 -29.79
CA GLU A 286 -12.83 5.43 -30.36
C GLU A 286 -14.31 5.56 -30.76
N VAL A 287 -15.03 6.47 -30.09
CA VAL A 287 -16.48 6.71 -30.33
C VAL A 287 -16.77 7.46 -31.61
N GLN A 288 -15.83 8.24 -32.12
CA GLN A 288 -16.03 9.22 -33.21
C GLN A 288 -16.60 8.66 -34.55
N HIS A 289 -16.50 7.36 -34.76
CA HIS A 289 -17.01 6.72 -36.01
C HIS A 289 -18.19 5.78 -35.73
N LEU A 290 -18.70 5.80 -34.52
CA LEU A 290 -19.85 5.01 -34.12
C LEU A 290 -21.14 5.81 -34.36
N ALA A 291 -22.25 5.11 -34.33
CA ALA A 291 -23.57 5.71 -34.35
C ALA A 291 -24.38 5.07 -33.22
N VAL A 292 -24.39 5.74 -32.08
CA VAL A 292 -25.03 5.23 -30.86
C VAL A 292 -26.23 6.11 -30.49
N PRO A 293 -27.36 5.53 -30.08
CA PRO A 293 -28.51 6.31 -29.65
C PRO A 293 -28.22 7.23 -28.47
N TYR A 294 -27.57 6.73 -27.44
CA TYR A 294 -27.27 7.46 -26.19
C TYR A 294 -25.77 7.45 -25.93
N LEU A 295 -25.16 8.62 -25.76
CA LEU A 295 -23.74 8.76 -25.48
C LEU A 295 -23.50 9.56 -24.22
N PHE A 296 -22.70 9.01 -23.31
CA PHE A 296 -22.17 9.69 -22.13
C PHE A 296 -20.70 10.02 -22.37
N ILE A 297 -20.25 11.25 -22.06
CA ILE A 297 -18.84 11.63 -22.08
C ILE A 297 -18.52 12.25 -20.72
N GLY A 298 -17.76 11.52 -19.91
CA GLY A 298 -17.31 11.94 -18.57
C GLY A 298 -15.88 12.48 -18.55
N ASP A 299 -15.46 12.95 -17.38
CA ASP A 299 -14.13 13.50 -17.07
C ASP A 299 -13.72 14.66 -18.02
N LEU A 300 -14.68 15.54 -18.37
CA LEU A 300 -14.43 16.68 -19.22
C LEU A 300 -13.81 17.86 -18.43
N VAL A 301 -12.57 17.66 -18.00
CA VAL A 301 -11.76 18.66 -17.29
C VAL A 301 -10.59 19.15 -18.13
N GLU A 302 -10.05 20.32 -17.76
CA GLU A 302 -8.85 20.88 -18.38
C GLU A 302 -7.66 19.93 -18.17
N GLY A 303 -6.91 19.69 -19.27
CA GLY A 303 -5.79 18.74 -19.27
C GLY A 303 -6.19 17.29 -19.58
N ALA A 304 -7.44 16.86 -19.35
CA ALA A 304 -7.96 15.59 -19.83
C ALA A 304 -8.51 15.76 -21.28
N MET A 305 -9.31 16.81 -21.51
CA MET A 305 -9.78 17.19 -22.84
C MET A 305 -10.01 18.70 -22.93
N PRO A 306 -9.23 19.45 -23.72
CA PRO A 306 -8.17 18.99 -24.62
C PRO A 306 -6.91 18.51 -23.87
N ARG A 307 -6.29 17.44 -24.38
CA ARG A 307 -5.01 16.96 -23.89
C ARG A 307 -3.86 17.64 -24.61
N LEU A 308 -3.40 18.77 -24.08
CA LEU A 308 -2.37 19.60 -24.72
C LEU A 308 -0.93 19.16 -24.30
N THR A 309 -0.56 17.91 -24.59
CA THR A 309 0.79 17.38 -24.28
C THR A 309 1.71 17.46 -25.50
N THR A 310 2.34 18.61 -25.74
CA THR A 310 3.27 18.76 -26.87
C THR A 310 4.45 19.70 -26.62
N ARG A 311 4.93 19.82 -25.39
CA ARG A 311 6.25 20.41 -25.25
C ARG A 311 7.31 19.33 -25.46
N LEU A 312 7.99 19.39 -26.60
CA LEU A 312 9.32 18.82 -26.66
C LEU A 312 10.16 19.54 -25.59
N PRO A 313 10.81 18.84 -24.68
CA PRO A 313 11.69 19.47 -23.70
C PRO A 313 12.68 20.39 -24.42
N PHE A 314 12.91 21.57 -23.87
CA PHE A 314 13.90 22.54 -24.39
C PHE A 314 13.58 23.19 -25.76
N THR A 315 12.32 23.15 -26.24
CA THR A 315 11.91 23.86 -27.47
C THR A 315 10.81 24.88 -27.20
N THR A 316 10.86 25.99 -27.90
CA THR A 316 9.79 26.98 -27.96
C THR A 316 8.77 26.65 -29.05
N ASP A 317 7.53 27.17 -28.91
CA ASP A 317 6.50 26.98 -29.95
C ASP A 317 6.93 27.53 -31.34
N ALA A 318 7.83 28.53 -31.36
CA ALA A 318 8.38 29.07 -32.61
C ALA A 318 9.39 28.11 -33.27
N GLU A 319 10.23 27.47 -32.46
CA GLU A 319 11.17 26.45 -32.94
C GLU A 319 10.45 25.18 -33.38
N THR A 320 9.42 24.75 -32.65
CA THR A 320 8.57 23.62 -33.00
C THR A 320 7.91 23.84 -34.38
N ARG A 321 7.43 25.06 -34.66
CA ARG A 321 6.88 25.41 -36.00
C ARG A 321 7.96 25.41 -37.08
N ARG A 322 9.18 25.89 -36.81
CA ARG A 322 10.30 25.86 -37.77
C ARG A 322 10.77 24.44 -38.09
N LEU A 323 10.70 23.54 -37.11
CA LEU A 323 11.06 22.14 -37.28
C LEU A 323 9.95 21.33 -37.98
N ALA A 324 8.85 21.95 -38.39
CA ALA A 324 7.66 21.31 -38.96
C ALA A 324 7.13 20.14 -38.10
N THR A 325 7.35 20.22 -36.79
CA THR A 325 6.79 19.28 -35.86
C THR A 325 5.43 19.79 -35.36
N ARG A 326 4.63 18.90 -34.78
CA ARG A 326 3.28 19.18 -34.26
C ARG A 326 3.29 20.34 -33.27
N SER A 327 2.61 21.44 -33.60
CA SER A 327 2.44 22.59 -32.71
C SER A 327 1.27 22.38 -31.73
N LYS A 328 1.19 23.21 -30.68
CA LYS A 328 0.02 23.22 -29.78
C LYS A 328 -1.29 23.52 -30.53
N ASP A 329 -1.23 24.41 -31.52
CA ASP A 329 -2.41 24.76 -32.33
C ASP A 329 -2.89 23.58 -33.17
N ASP A 330 -1.97 22.74 -33.66
CA ASP A 330 -2.32 21.53 -34.41
C ASP A 330 -3.00 20.51 -33.50
N VAL A 331 -2.44 20.29 -32.29
CA VAL A 331 -3.05 19.40 -31.30
C VAL A 331 -4.42 19.90 -30.86
N LEU A 332 -4.56 21.21 -30.61
CA LEU A 332 -5.85 21.77 -30.21
C LEU A 332 -6.89 21.61 -31.33
N ARG A 333 -6.48 21.74 -32.61
CA ARG A 333 -7.38 21.49 -33.77
C ARG A 333 -7.81 20.02 -33.84
N GLU A 334 -6.90 19.10 -33.61
CA GLU A 334 -7.22 17.67 -33.56
C GLU A 334 -8.14 17.33 -32.39
N GLU A 335 -7.87 17.85 -31.19
CA GLU A 335 -8.72 17.63 -30.03
C GLU A 335 -10.13 18.20 -30.24
N ARG A 336 -10.25 19.36 -30.86
CA ARG A 336 -11.56 19.92 -31.31
C ARG A 336 -12.27 19.01 -32.27
N TYR A 337 -11.54 18.47 -33.26
CA TYR A 337 -12.11 17.52 -34.22
C TYR A 337 -12.61 16.26 -33.49
N HIS A 338 -11.81 15.68 -32.62
CA HIS A 338 -12.19 14.48 -31.89
C HIS A 338 -13.41 14.71 -31.01
N PHE A 339 -13.47 15.85 -30.30
CA PHE A 339 -14.62 16.20 -29.48
C PHE A 339 -15.91 16.38 -30.30
N ILE A 340 -15.84 17.13 -31.40
CA ILE A 340 -17.00 17.31 -32.30
C ILE A 340 -17.43 15.97 -32.90
N ALA A 341 -16.49 15.17 -33.38
CA ALA A 341 -16.79 13.87 -33.96
C ALA A 341 -17.42 12.90 -32.92
N ALA A 342 -16.99 12.96 -31.67
CA ALA A 342 -17.63 12.21 -30.59
C ALA A 342 -19.06 12.67 -30.32
N LEU A 343 -19.32 13.99 -30.26
CA LEU A 343 -20.67 14.52 -30.09
C LEU A 343 -21.61 14.08 -31.23
N LEU A 344 -21.10 14.04 -32.45
CA LEU A 344 -21.85 13.63 -33.65
C LEU A 344 -22.11 12.11 -33.68
N ALA A 345 -21.46 11.31 -32.84
CA ALA A 345 -21.74 9.90 -32.73
C ALA A 345 -23.10 9.61 -32.07
N ALA A 346 -23.60 10.51 -31.23
CA ALA A 346 -24.91 10.38 -30.60
C ALA A 346 -26.03 10.67 -31.58
N ARG A 347 -27.12 9.86 -31.55
CA ARG A 347 -28.30 10.03 -32.41
C ARG A 347 -29.49 10.65 -31.68
N PHE A 348 -29.68 10.37 -30.41
CA PHE A 348 -30.84 10.83 -29.64
C PHE A 348 -30.45 11.76 -28.51
N ARG A 349 -29.43 11.40 -27.71
CA ARG A 349 -28.99 12.24 -26.59
C ARG A 349 -27.51 12.09 -26.34
N VAL A 350 -26.89 13.19 -25.93
CA VAL A 350 -25.53 13.21 -25.38
C VAL A 350 -25.54 13.79 -23.97
N TYR A 351 -24.94 13.08 -23.06
CA TYR A 351 -24.76 13.44 -21.65
C TYR A 351 -23.29 13.77 -21.42
N LEU A 352 -23.00 14.99 -21.03
CA LEU A 352 -21.67 15.49 -20.76
C LEU A 352 -21.51 15.70 -19.25
N SER A 353 -20.37 15.31 -18.69
CA SER A 353 -20.12 15.54 -17.27
C SER A 353 -18.66 15.87 -16.97
N PHE A 354 -18.46 16.47 -15.82
CA PHE A 354 -17.14 16.75 -15.29
C PHE A 354 -17.15 16.75 -13.76
N PRO A 355 -16.07 16.26 -13.11
CA PRO A 355 -15.89 16.36 -11.66
C PRO A 355 -15.38 17.76 -11.27
N ALA A 356 -15.90 18.30 -10.16
CA ALA A 356 -15.48 19.61 -9.62
C ALA A 356 -14.15 19.53 -8.85
N ALA A 357 -13.81 18.35 -8.31
CA ALA A 357 -12.59 18.17 -7.51
C ALA A 357 -12.04 16.75 -7.62
N GLU A 358 -10.77 16.60 -7.25
CA GLU A 358 -10.11 15.33 -6.98
C GLU A 358 -9.51 15.36 -5.57
N GLY A 359 -10.17 14.66 -4.63
CA GLY A 359 -9.88 14.81 -3.22
C GLY A 359 -10.10 16.25 -2.73
N ALA A 360 -9.06 16.91 -2.26
CA ALA A 360 -9.11 18.33 -1.85
C ALA A 360 -8.75 19.32 -2.96
N THR A 361 -8.34 18.84 -4.15
CA THR A 361 -7.88 19.69 -5.24
C THR A 361 -9.04 20.02 -6.19
N PRO A 362 -9.40 21.31 -6.37
CA PRO A 362 -10.42 21.70 -7.33
C PRO A 362 -9.95 21.43 -8.76
N LEU A 363 -10.86 20.91 -9.59
CA LEU A 363 -10.62 20.70 -11.01
C LEU A 363 -11.30 21.80 -11.83
N VAL A 364 -10.67 22.16 -12.94
CA VAL A 364 -11.20 23.14 -13.88
C VAL A 364 -11.91 22.39 -15.01
N ARG A 365 -13.16 22.74 -15.27
CA ARG A 365 -13.91 22.15 -16.39
C ARG A 365 -13.25 22.45 -17.72
N SER A 366 -13.44 21.56 -18.69
CA SER A 366 -12.92 21.71 -20.05
C SER A 366 -13.48 22.96 -20.74
N GLY A 367 -12.61 23.73 -21.40
CA GLY A 367 -13.04 24.83 -22.28
C GLY A 367 -13.93 24.39 -23.44
N PHE A 368 -13.97 23.11 -23.78
CA PHE A 368 -14.90 22.56 -24.76
C PHE A 368 -16.35 22.54 -24.25
N LEU A 369 -16.56 22.33 -22.95
CA LEU A 369 -17.88 22.46 -22.31
C LEU A 369 -18.36 23.92 -22.35
N ASP A 370 -17.47 24.88 -22.15
CA ASP A 370 -17.81 26.29 -22.27
C ASP A 370 -18.28 26.62 -23.70
N ALA A 371 -17.57 26.10 -24.71
CA ALA A 371 -17.98 26.26 -26.11
C ALA A 371 -19.35 25.61 -26.39
N VAL A 372 -19.69 24.49 -25.77
CA VAL A 372 -21.03 23.88 -25.89
C VAL A 372 -22.07 24.78 -25.25
N ARG A 373 -21.83 25.31 -24.04
CA ARG A 373 -22.77 26.22 -23.32
C ARG A 373 -22.96 27.57 -24.04
N GLU A 374 -21.92 28.07 -24.69
CA GLU A 374 -22.00 29.29 -25.52
C GLU A 374 -22.80 29.06 -26.79
N THR A 375 -22.79 27.85 -27.33
CA THR A 375 -23.43 27.52 -28.62
C THR A 375 -24.85 27.00 -28.44
N PHE A 376 -25.14 26.29 -27.37
CA PHE A 376 -26.40 25.62 -27.12
C PHE A 376 -26.92 25.94 -25.71
N SER A 377 -28.20 25.66 -25.47
CA SER A 377 -28.87 25.73 -24.17
C SER A 377 -29.02 24.30 -23.63
N PRO A 378 -27.97 23.69 -23.04
CA PRO A 378 -28.05 22.32 -22.57
C PRO A 378 -28.93 22.22 -21.30
N GLU A 379 -29.57 21.07 -21.11
CA GLU A 379 -30.32 20.73 -19.91
C GLU A 379 -29.39 20.15 -18.85
N ALA A 380 -29.75 20.29 -17.57
CA ALA A 380 -29.07 19.60 -16.47
C ALA A 380 -29.55 18.15 -16.41
N TRP A 381 -28.69 17.24 -15.92
CA TRP A 381 -29.03 15.84 -15.74
C TRP A 381 -28.44 15.23 -14.47
N GLY A 382 -29.02 14.10 -14.07
CA GLY A 382 -28.60 13.29 -12.95
C GLY A 382 -29.11 13.82 -11.62
N SER A 383 -29.21 12.95 -10.64
CA SER A 383 -29.57 13.21 -9.26
C SER A 383 -28.36 13.12 -8.35
N ASP A 384 -28.41 13.78 -7.18
CA ASP A 384 -27.44 13.60 -6.11
C ASP A 384 -27.75 12.34 -5.27
N ASP A 385 -28.96 11.79 -5.43
CA ASP A 385 -29.35 10.52 -4.84
C ASP A 385 -29.17 9.38 -5.85
N PHE A 386 -28.63 8.28 -5.37
CA PHE A 386 -28.41 7.06 -6.14
C PHE A 386 -29.28 5.91 -5.59
N PRO A 387 -30.61 5.93 -5.84
CA PRO A 387 -31.56 5.03 -5.21
C PRO A 387 -31.35 3.55 -5.61
N ASP A 388 -30.80 3.29 -6.77
CA ASP A 388 -30.66 1.93 -7.31
C ASP A 388 -29.29 1.29 -7.04
N SER A 389 -28.42 1.98 -6.29
CA SER A 389 -27.17 1.40 -5.84
C SER A 389 -27.38 0.33 -4.76
N THR A 390 -26.48 -0.66 -4.71
CA THR A 390 -26.45 -1.70 -3.67
C THR A 390 -26.43 -1.10 -2.27
N LEU A 391 -25.70 0.02 -2.08
CA LEU A 391 -25.64 0.73 -0.80
C LEU A 391 -27.00 1.35 -0.42
N ALA A 392 -27.72 1.94 -1.37
CA ALA A 392 -29.06 2.49 -1.14
C ALA A 392 -30.06 1.37 -0.84
N ALA A 393 -29.99 0.25 -1.56
CA ALA A 393 -30.77 -0.94 -1.28
C ALA A 393 -30.50 -1.48 0.15
N ALA A 394 -29.25 -1.54 0.56
CA ALA A 394 -28.86 -1.94 1.91
C ALA A 394 -29.40 -0.98 2.98
N ARG A 395 -29.34 0.34 2.75
CA ARG A 395 -29.93 1.35 3.65
C ARG A 395 -31.46 1.22 3.76
N ARG A 396 -32.16 1.01 2.64
CA ARG A 396 -33.61 0.77 2.65
C ARG A 396 -33.96 -0.50 3.43
N ALA A 397 -33.26 -1.61 3.15
CA ALA A 397 -33.46 -2.85 3.86
C ALA A 397 -33.21 -2.70 5.38
N GLY A 398 -32.12 -2.00 5.76
CA GLY A 398 -31.83 -1.68 7.16
C GLY A 398 -32.92 -0.83 7.83
N ALA A 399 -33.48 0.15 7.12
CA ALA A 399 -34.57 0.99 7.64
C ALA A 399 -35.86 0.19 7.84
N LEU A 400 -36.19 -0.76 6.96
CA LEU A 400 -37.34 -1.66 7.14
C LEU A 400 -37.13 -2.58 8.34
N LEU A 401 -35.98 -3.21 8.45
CA LEU A 401 -35.62 -4.06 9.60
C LEU A 401 -35.69 -3.31 10.92
N ALA A 402 -35.27 -2.03 10.93
CA ALA A 402 -35.35 -1.17 12.12
C ALA A 402 -36.81 -0.91 12.58
N ARG A 403 -37.78 -1.03 11.67
CA ARG A 403 -39.24 -0.93 11.95
C ARG A 403 -39.87 -2.28 12.27
N GLY A 404 -39.11 -3.36 12.24
CA GLY A 404 -39.59 -4.72 12.40
C GLY A 404 -40.22 -5.34 11.14
N GLU A 405 -40.03 -4.69 10.00
CA GLU A 405 -40.48 -5.17 8.69
C GLU A 405 -39.37 -5.96 7.98
N VAL A 406 -39.69 -7.11 7.42
CA VAL A 406 -38.74 -7.90 6.64
C VAL A 406 -38.74 -7.41 5.20
N PRO A 407 -37.59 -6.96 4.65
CA PRO A 407 -37.50 -6.55 3.27
C PRO A 407 -37.84 -7.71 2.30
N ALA A 408 -38.53 -7.40 1.21
CA ALA A 408 -38.84 -8.39 0.17
C ALA A 408 -37.57 -8.94 -0.51
N GLU A 409 -36.54 -8.07 -0.65
CA GLU A 409 -35.24 -8.41 -1.20
C GLU A 409 -34.14 -7.89 -0.28
N MET A 410 -33.10 -8.70 -0.07
CA MET A 410 -31.91 -8.33 0.67
C MET A 410 -30.76 -8.06 -0.29
N PRO A 411 -29.89 -7.09 0.02
CA PRO A 411 -28.68 -6.85 -0.76
C PRO A 411 -27.82 -8.12 -0.84
N PRO A 412 -27.11 -8.34 -1.96
CA PRO A 412 -26.19 -9.49 -2.11
C PRO A 412 -25.18 -9.56 -0.96
N GLY A 413 -24.90 -10.78 -0.47
CA GLY A 413 -23.88 -11.02 0.55
C GLY A 413 -24.32 -10.77 2.01
N ILE A 414 -25.52 -10.27 2.27
CA ILE A 414 -26.04 -10.05 3.64
C ILE A 414 -27.26 -10.91 3.90
N GLY A 415 -27.14 -11.90 4.79
CA GLY A 415 -28.27 -12.68 5.26
C GLY A 415 -29.17 -11.90 6.23
N VAL A 416 -30.49 -12.11 6.18
CA VAL A 416 -31.48 -11.44 7.05
C VAL A 416 -31.11 -11.63 8.54
N HIS A 417 -30.73 -12.82 8.96
CA HIS A 417 -30.34 -13.10 10.35
C HIS A 417 -29.14 -12.28 10.81
N GLU A 418 -28.12 -12.14 9.97
CA GLU A 418 -26.94 -11.35 10.27
C GLU A 418 -27.26 -9.85 10.32
N ALA A 419 -28.08 -9.36 9.40
CA ALA A 419 -28.55 -7.97 9.43
C ALA A 419 -29.34 -7.65 10.70
N ILE A 420 -30.25 -8.54 11.11
CA ILE A 420 -31.03 -8.40 12.37
C ILE A 420 -30.08 -8.43 13.58
N ARG A 421 -29.11 -9.33 13.60
CA ARG A 421 -28.13 -9.42 14.68
C ARG A 421 -27.34 -8.12 14.84
N ARG A 422 -26.81 -7.57 13.74
CA ARG A 422 -26.08 -6.29 13.74
C ARG A 422 -26.96 -5.14 14.18
N LEU A 423 -28.20 -5.09 13.68
CA LEU A 423 -29.18 -4.06 14.08
C LEU A 423 -29.50 -4.12 15.59
N ASN A 424 -29.64 -5.33 16.15
CA ASN A 424 -29.88 -5.49 17.58
C ASN A 424 -28.72 -4.98 18.43
N ILE A 425 -27.47 -5.22 18.01
CA ILE A 425 -26.27 -4.70 18.67
C ILE A 425 -26.28 -3.17 18.63
N GLU A 426 -26.52 -2.56 17.46
CA GLU A 426 -26.59 -1.12 17.29
C GLU A 426 -27.72 -0.49 18.14
N ASN A 427 -28.90 -1.11 18.13
CA ASN A 427 -30.03 -0.62 18.94
C ASN A 427 -29.74 -0.74 20.44
N TYR A 428 -29.02 -1.75 20.86
CA TYR A 428 -28.59 -1.90 22.25
C TYR A 428 -27.64 -0.77 22.65
N HIS A 429 -26.63 -0.48 21.83
CA HIS A 429 -25.70 0.64 22.06
C HIS A 429 -26.41 1.99 22.06
N ARG A 430 -27.31 2.25 21.12
CA ARG A 430 -28.09 3.49 21.05
C ARG A 430 -28.97 3.75 22.28
N LYS A 431 -29.40 2.70 22.97
CA LYS A 431 -30.14 2.77 24.22
C LYS A 431 -29.23 2.91 25.46
N GLY A 432 -27.91 3.08 25.27
CA GLY A 432 -26.95 3.22 26.35
C GLY A 432 -26.54 1.92 27.02
N GLY A 433 -26.78 0.77 26.37
CA GLY A 433 -26.29 -0.52 26.81
C GLY A 433 -24.82 -0.69 26.38
N TYR A 434 -23.92 -0.81 27.38
CA TYR A 434 -22.49 -1.03 27.16
C TYR A 434 -21.99 -2.13 28.12
N ASP A 435 -22.78 -3.17 28.32
CA ASP A 435 -22.49 -4.28 29.24
C ASP A 435 -22.60 -5.65 28.53
N SER A 436 -22.31 -5.69 27.24
CA SER A 436 -22.34 -6.89 26.41
C SER A 436 -20.94 -7.33 25.98
N PRO A 437 -20.78 -8.58 25.52
CA PRO A 437 -19.51 -9.04 24.93
C PRO A 437 -19.07 -8.19 23.71
N TYR A 438 -19.98 -7.52 23.03
CA TYR A 438 -19.68 -6.64 21.89
C TYR A 438 -19.06 -5.30 22.30
N ASP A 439 -19.13 -4.97 23.59
CA ASP A 439 -18.50 -3.79 24.21
C ASP A 439 -17.14 -4.13 24.82
N GLY A 440 -16.64 -5.34 24.60
CA GLY A 440 -15.42 -5.83 25.19
C GLY A 440 -15.56 -6.24 26.67
N LEU A 441 -16.79 -6.39 27.16
CA LEU A 441 -17.06 -6.85 28.52
C LEU A 441 -16.84 -8.37 28.60
N LEU A 442 -15.69 -8.78 29.12
CA LEU A 442 -15.27 -10.18 29.21
C LEU A 442 -15.74 -10.86 30.50
N GLY A 443 -16.47 -10.17 31.37
CA GLY A 443 -16.88 -10.64 32.70
C GLY A 443 -17.76 -11.91 32.70
N GLY A 444 -18.27 -12.31 31.55
CA GLY A 444 -19.07 -13.54 31.37
C GLY A 444 -18.27 -14.74 30.85
N ASP A 445 -17.00 -14.57 30.46
CA ASP A 445 -16.16 -15.64 29.90
C ASP A 445 -15.06 -16.07 30.89
N PRO A 446 -15.21 -17.23 31.59
CA PRO A 446 -14.24 -17.69 32.56
C PRO A 446 -12.83 -17.92 32.00
N ALA A 447 -12.71 -18.29 30.71
CA ALA A 447 -11.42 -18.54 30.07
C ALA A 447 -10.65 -17.21 29.88
N SER A 448 -11.31 -16.18 29.37
CA SER A 448 -10.73 -14.85 29.22
C SER A 448 -10.34 -14.24 30.56
N ILE A 449 -11.20 -14.40 31.59
CA ILE A 449 -10.90 -13.94 32.96
C ILE A 449 -9.66 -14.64 33.51
N ALA A 450 -9.53 -15.96 33.33
CA ALA A 450 -8.38 -16.72 33.80
C ALA A 450 -7.07 -16.24 33.15
N ILE A 451 -7.07 -16.02 31.84
CA ILE A 451 -5.91 -15.48 31.09
C ILE A 451 -5.54 -14.08 31.60
N LEU A 452 -6.52 -13.21 31.80
CA LEU A 452 -6.27 -11.86 32.30
C LEU A 452 -5.79 -11.88 33.77
N ALA A 453 -6.34 -12.76 34.61
CA ALA A 453 -5.90 -12.92 36.01
C ALA A 453 -4.48 -13.47 36.11
N GLU A 454 -4.07 -14.39 35.22
CA GLU A 454 -2.67 -14.85 35.17
C GLU A 454 -1.72 -13.70 34.80
N ARG A 455 -2.14 -12.80 33.95
CA ARG A 455 -1.30 -11.72 33.42
C ARG A 455 -1.30 -10.46 34.27
N PHE A 456 -2.43 -10.11 34.87
CA PHE A 456 -2.66 -8.86 35.61
C PHE A 456 -3.19 -9.06 37.03
N GLY A 457 -3.21 -10.30 37.52
CA GLY A 457 -3.72 -10.63 38.83
C GLY A 457 -2.76 -10.30 39.97
N GLU A 458 -3.01 -10.88 41.13
CA GLU A 458 -2.22 -10.66 42.34
C GLU A 458 -0.75 -11.05 42.12
N GLY A 459 0.17 -10.12 42.43
CA GLY A 459 1.61 -10.29 42.19
C GLY A 459 2.10 -9.81 40.80
N ALA A 460 1.22 -9.31 39.93
CA ALA A 460 1.67 -8.71 38.68
C ALA A 460 2.43 -7.39 38.92
N VAL A 461 3.55 -7.23 38.22
CA VAL A 461 4.35 -6.00 38.25
C VAL A 461 4.00 -5.12 37.06
N PHE A 462 3.63 -3.89 37.34
CA PHE A 462 3.26 -2.91 36.31
C PHE A 462 4.36 -1.87 36.15
N SER A 463 4.75 -1.60 34.92
CA SER A 463 5.60 -0.44 34.63
C SER A 463 4.82 0.88 34.79
N PRO A 464 5.48 1.99 35.15
CA PRO A 464 4.84 3.30 35.21
C PRO A 464 4.08 3.65 33.90
N THR A 465 4.67 3.37 32.74
CA THR A 465 4.07 3.59 31.44
C THR A 465 2.81 2.72 31.19
N ALA A 466 2.77 1.52 31.78
CA ALA A 466 1.57 0.68 31.69
C ALA A 466 0.42 1.29 32.49
N LEU A 467 0.71 1.83 33.69
CA LEU A 467 -0.27 2.52 34.52
C LEU A 467 -0.75 3.83 33.87
N GLU A 468 0.15 4.60 33.28
CA GLU A 468 -0.20 5.79 32.49
C GLU A 468 -1.13 5.42 31.33
N THR A 469 -0.79 4.38 30.54
CA THR A 469 -1.64 3.92 29.43
C THR A 469 -3.03 3.52 29.93
N TYR A 470 -3.12 2.86 31.07
CA TYR A 470 -4.40 2.48 31.67
C TYR A 470 -5.21 3.70 32.15
N ALA A 471 -4.55 4.66 32.78
CA ALA A 471 -5.18 5.89 33.24
C ALA A 471 -5.70 6.77 32.07
N ASP A 472 -4.93 6.84 30.97
CA ASP A 472 -5.31 7.58 29.79
C ASP A 472 -6.46 6.89 29.03
N CYS A 473 -6.35 5.59 28.81
CA CYS A 473 -7.34 4.82 28.07
C CYS A 473 -7.27 3.32 28.42
N PRO A 474 -8.19 2.79 29.26
CA PRO A 474 -8.23 1.37 29.61
C PRO A 474 -8.38 0.44 28.38
N PHE A 475 -9.09 0.89 27.34
CA PHE A 475 -9.22 0.12 26.10
C PHE A 475 -7.89 0.00 25.35
N ARG A 476 -7.13 1.08 25.27
CA ARG A 476 -5.77 1.05 24.70
C ARG A 476 -4.86 0.11 25.50
N PHE A 477 -4.91 0.17 26.82
CA PHE A 477 -4.18 -0.74 27.70
C PHE A 477 -4.54 -2.21 27.40
N TYR A 478 -5.84 -2.51 27.25
CA TYR A 478 -6.30 -3.85 26.91
C TYR A 478 -5.76 -4.31 25.56
N LEU A 479 -5.82 -3.46 24.52
CA LEU A 479 -5.27 -3.79 23.20
C LEU A 479 -3.75 -4.02 23.25
N GLU A 480 -2.99 -3.09 23.85
CA GLU A 480 -1.53 -3.14 23.85
C GLU A 480 -0.98 -4.18 24.84
N ARG A 481 -1.53 -4.24 26.03
CA ARG A 481 -1.03 -5.08 27.13
C ARG A 481 -1.81 -6.38 27.30
N GLY A 482 -3.11 -6.34 27.09
CA GLY A 482 -3.98 -7.52 27.14
C GLY A 482 -3.85 -8.40 25.90
N LEU A 483 -4.02 -7.86 24.73
CA LEU A 483 -3.95 -8.60 23.47
C LEU A 483 -2.55 -8.59 22.82
N GLY A 484 -1.63 -7.73 23.27
CA GLY A 484 -0.30 -7.60 22.69
C GLY A 484 -0.29 -6.94 21.31
N LEU A 485 -1.34 -6.18 20.97
CA LEU A 485 -1.43 -5.46 19.71
C LEU A 485 -0.56 -4.21 19.78
N THR A 486 0.43 -4.13 18.91
CA THR A 486 1.31 -2.96 18.80
C THR A 486 1.21 -2.41 17.38
N SER A 487 1.41 -1.10 17.24
CA SER A 487 1.57 -0.51 15.91
C SER A 487 2.76 -1.14 15.20
N LEU A 488 2.60 -1.44 13.91
CA LEU A 488 3.72 -1.90 13.10
C LEU A 488 4.83 -0.85 13.13
N PRO A 489 6.08 -1.24 13.44
CA PRO A 489 7.20 -0.30 13.40
C PRO A 489 7.34 0.25 11.97
N PRO A 490 7.66 1.55 11.81
CA PRO A 490 7.99 2.08 10.50
C PRO A 490 9.19 1.30 9.93
N ALA A 491 9.20 1.09 8.61
CA ALA A 491 10.36 0.52 7.93
C ALA A 491 11.45 1.59 7.75
N ASP A 492 11.90 2.16 8.89
CA ASP A 492 12.88 3.24 8.91
C ASP A 492 14.28 2.63 9.08
N PRO A 493 15.24 2.94 8.21
CA PRO A 493 16.62 2.48 8.35
C PRO A 493 17.36 3.16 9.53
N ASP A 494 16.81 4.25 10.09
CA ASP A 494 17.48 5.07 11.09
C ASP A 494 17.05 4.72 12.53
N LEU A 495 17.88 5.12 13.51
CA LEU A 495 17.54 4.97 14.92
C LEU A 495 16.39 5.90 15.33
N THR A 496 15.41 5.37 16.03
CA THR A 496 14.41 6.17 16.72
C THR A 496 15.03 6.93 17.90
N ALA A 497 14.37 7.97 18.39
CA ALA A 497 14.81 8.72 19.57
C ALA A 497 14.97 7.80 20.83
N GLN A 498 14.06 6.84 21.00
CA GLN A 498 14.12 5.86 22.10
C GLN A 498 15.35 4.95 21.99
N GLU A 499 15.68 4.48 20.80
CA GLU A 499 16.83 3.60 20.58
C GLU A 499 18.16 4.34 20.74
N ARG A 500 18.23 5.62 20.33
CA ARG A 500 19.38 6.48 20.66
C ARG A 500 19.55 6.61 22.15
N GLY A 501 18.46 6.84 22.91
CA GLY A 501 18.46 6.86 24.36
C GLY A 501 18.96 5.53 24.93
N ASN A 502 18.41 4.41 24.52
CA ASN A 502 18.81 3.07 24.97
C ASN A 502 20.28 2.76 24.65
N LEU A 503 20.80 3.23 23.52
CA LEU A 503 22.22 3.09 23.17
C LEU A 503 23.11 3.83 24.17
N VAL A 504 22.79 5.07 24.48
CA VAL A 504 23.55 5.87 25.48
C VAL A 504 23.48 5.23 26.86
N HIS A 505 22.32 4.77 27.30
CA HIS A 505 22.13 4.07 28.57
C HIS A 505 22.99 2.79 28.65
N ARG A 506 23.01 1.94 27.61
CA ARG A 506 23.84 0.74 27.59
C ARG A 506 25.33 1.05 27.66
N VAL A 507 25.77 2.09 26.93
CA VAL A 507 27.18 2.52 26.97
C VAL A 507 27.55 2.99 28.37
N ALA A 508 26.72 3.84 28.99
CA ALA A 508 26.95 4.35 30.33
C ALA A 508 26.97 3.21 31.38
N TYR A 509 25.97 2.32 31.36
CA TYR A 509 25.90 1.17 32.24
C TYR A 509 27.13 0.27 32.13
N ARG A 510 27.55 -0.07 30.91
CA ARG A 510 28.72 -0.92 30.65
C ARG A 510 30.00 -0.27 31.13
N PHE A 511 30.16 1.04 30.88
CA PHE A 511 31.30 1.79 31.36
C PHE A 511 31.37 1.81 32.89
N TYR A 512 30.32 2.25 33.56
CA TYR A 512 30.32 2.39 35.01
C TYR A 512 30.40 1.05 35.77
N SER A 513 29.72 0.04 35.29
CA SER A 513 29.80 -1.31 35.87
C SER A 513 31.22 -1.89 35.81
N GLY A 514 31.93 -1.64 34.69
CA GLY A 514 33.34 -2.03 34.58
C GLY A 514 34.27 -1.14 35.39
N TRP A 515 34.07 0.18 35.34
CA TRP A 515 34.90 1.16 36.04
C TRP A 515 34.91 0.95 37.54
N ARG A 516 33.73 0.72 38.12
CA ARG A 516 33.56 0.45 39.55
C ARG A 516 34.09 -0.90 39.98
N ARG A 517 33.88 -1.94 39.18
CA ARG A 517 34.44 -3.29 39.44
C ARG A 517 35.96 -3.25 39.57
N ASP A 518 36.63 -2.39 38.82
CA ASP A 518 38.08 -2.22 38.84
C ASP A 518 38.55 -1.26 39.95
N GLY A 519 37.66 -0.78 40.79
CA GLY A 519 37.97 0.09 41.95
C GLY A 519 38.37 1.52 41.58
N ASN A 520 37.97 1.99 40.41
CA ASN A 520 38.33 3.30 39.88
C ASN A 520 37.34 4.43 40.17
N ASP A 521 36.32 4.16 40.99
CA ASP A 521 35.27 5.16 41.32
C ASP A 521 35.76 6.15 42.41
N PRO A 522 35.48 7.46 42.26
CA PRO A 522 34.86 8.18 41.17
C PRO A 522 35.80 8.47 39.97
N VAL A 523 35.22 8.94 38.85
CA VAL A 523 36.02 9.48 37.77
C VAL A 523 36.59 10.83 38.20
N THR A 524 37.91 10.93 38.33
CA THR A 524 38.62 12.15 38.73
C THR A 524 39.35 12.77 37.55
N GLN A 525 39.83 14.02 37.71
CA GLN A 525 40.65 14.66 36.71
C GLN A 525 41.91 13.83 36.35
N ALA A 526 42.48 13.13 37.30
CA ALA A 526 43.65 12.27 37.07
C ALA A 526 43.31 10.98 36.30
N SER A 527 42.14 10.40 36.53
CA SER A 527 41.70 9.19 35.83
C SER A 527 40.93 9.47 34.53
N TYR A 528 40.61 10.74 34.22
CA TYR A 528 39.84 11.16 33.07
C TYR A 528 40.37 10.59 31.72
N PRO A 529 41.67 10.62 31.40
CA PRO A 529 42.15 10.11 30.11
C PRO A 529 41.86 8.61 29.91
N GLU A 530 41.98 7.83 30.98
CA GLU A 530 41.67 6.39 30.96
C GLU A 530 40.16 6.14 30.87
N ALA A 531 39.38 6.88 31.66
CA ALA A 531 37.92 6.83 31.61
C ALA A 531 37.37 7.16 30.20
N LEU A 532 37.92 8.22 29.58
CA LEU A 532 37.54 8.61 28.23
C LEU A 532 37.84 7.50 27.21
N ARG A 533 39.03 6.91 27.29
CA ARG A 533 39.36 5.79 26.40
C ARG A 533 38.37 4.65 26.55
N ARG A 534 38.02 4.25 27.79
CA ARG A 534 37.11 3.15 28.08
C ARG A 534 35.68 3.42 27.63
N ILE A 535 35.12 4.60 27.89
CA ILE A 535 33.75 4.94 27.51
C ILE A 535 33.62 5.03 25.97
N LEU A 536 34.62 5.58 25.27
CA LEU A 536 34.65 5.63 23.82
C LEU A 536 34.78 4.23 23.20
N ASN A 537 35.53 3.31 23.82
CA ASN A 537 35.59 1.92 23.37
C ASN A 537 34.24 1.23 23.57
N ALA A 538 33.62 1.35 24.74
CA ALA A 538 32.27 0.86 24.98
C ALA A 538 31.25 1.42 23.97
N GLY A 539 31.36 2.72 23.68
CA GLY A 539 30.52 3.39 22.68
C GLY A 539 30.71 2.84 21.25
N ARG A 540 31.95 2.55 20.84
CA ARG A 540 32.23 1.92 19.54
C ARG A 540 31.66 0.51 19.47
N GLU A 541 31.92 -0.32 20.50
CA GLU A 541 31.42 -1.69 20.54
C GLU A 541 29.89 -1.76 20.53
N GLU A 542 29.20 -0.86 21.24
CA GLU A 542 27.74 -0.79 21.20
C GLU A 542 27.20 -0.22 19.87
N ALA A 543 27.91 0.76 19.29
CA ALA A 543 27.55 1.32 17.98
C ALA A 543 27.76 0.31 16.84
N ASP A 544 28.82 -0.51 16.91
CA ASP A 544 29.15 -1.51 15.88
C ASP A 544 28.14 -2.69 15.86
N ARG A 545 27.26 -2.79 16.87
CA ARG A 545 26.11 -3.72 16.84
C ARG A 545 25.03 -3.30 15.83
N PHE A 546 25.03 -2.04 15.42
CA PHE A 546 24.11 -1.52 14.43
C PHE A 546 24.78 -1.49 13.05
N THR A 547 24.26 -2.28 12.13
CA THR A 547 24.77 -2.40 10.77
C THR A 547 24.02 -1.48 9.81
N PHE A 548 23.91 -0.17 10.14
CA PHE A 548 23.26 0.82 9.28
C PHE A 548 24.25 1.43 8.30
N GLU A 549 23.78 1.68 7.08
CA GLU A 549 24.55 2.36 6.04
C GLU A 549 23.97 3.76 5.70
N SER A 550 22.98 4.23 6.48
CA SER A 550 22.34 5.52 6.22
C SER A 550 23.27 6.69 6.58
N PRO A 551 23.19 7.83 5.86
CA PRO A 551 23.88 9.05 6.23
C PRO A 551 23.50 9.55 7.63
N ALA A 552 22.26 9.32 8.06
CA ALA A 552 21.79 9.71 9.40
C ALA A 552 22.47 8.90 10.50
N TRP A 553 22.68 7.58 10.29
CA TRP A 553 23.46 6.78 11.22
C TRP A 553 24.92 7.23 11.34
N VAL A 554 25.55 7.61 10.22
CA VAL A 554 26.91 8.14 10.27
C VAL A 554 26.96 9.39 11.13
N ALA A 555 25.98 10.29 10.98
CA ALA A 555 25.88 11.51 11.80
C ALA A 555 25.57 11.19 13.27
N ASP A 556 24.68 10.25 13.58
CA ASP A 556 24.37 9.81 14.94
C ASP A 556 25.60 9.19 15.63
N ARG A 557 26.35 8.37 14.92
CA ARG A 557 27.61 7.80 15.42
C ARG A 557 28.68 8.85 15.68
N GLU A 558 28.82 9.81 14.78
CA GLU A 558 29.73 10.94 14.96
C GLU A 558 29.29 11.84 16.15
N HIS A 559 28.00 12.09 16.29
CA HIS A 559 27.46 12.81 17.44
C HIS A 559 27.74 12.09 18.77
N LEU A 560 27.64 10.77 18.79
CA LEU A 560 27.90 9.94 19.99
C LEU A 560 29.38 9.94 20.37
N LEU A 561 30.25 9.60 19.41
CA LEU A 561 31.68 9.33 19.63
C LEU A 561 32.58 10.56 19.50
N GLY A 562 32.14 11.56 18.75
CA GLY A 562 32.97 12.68 18.31
C GLY A 562 33.82 12.39 17.08
N SER A 563 34.32 13.41 16.43
CA SER A 563 35.28 13.32 15.34
C SER A 563 36.22 14.52 15.32
N PRO A 564 37.35 14.44 14.60
CA PRO A 564 38.23 15.59 14.43
C PRO A 564 37.54 16.81 13.81
N ALA A 565 36.52 16.59 12.98
CA ALA A 565 35.78 17.63 12.30
C ALA A 565 34.63 18.21 13.17
N ALA A 566 33.90 17.36 13.87
CA ALA A 566 32.73 17.75 14.68
C ALA A 566 33.09 18.08 16.13
N GLY A 567 34.31 17.76 16.58
CA GLY A 567 34.74 17.98 17.95
C GLY A 567 34.30 16.87 18.92
N PRO A 568 34.25 17.15 20.26
CA PRO A 568 33.93 16.16 21.28
C PRO A 568 32.48 15.66 21.16
N GLY A 569 32.33 14.33 21.18
CA GLY A 569 31.01 13.68 21.11
C GLY A 569 30.22 13.75 22.41
N LEU A 570 29.02 13.18 22.40
CA LEU A 570 28.13 13.14 23.56
C LEU A 570 28.78 12.42 24.75
N LEU A 571 29.47 11.29 24.50
CA LEU A 571 30.11 10.50 25.57
C LEU A 571 31.26 11.25 26.24
N GLU A 572 32.04 12.02 25.49
CA GLU A 572 33.10 12.85 26.09
C GLU A 572 32.51 14.00 26.92
N ARG A 573 31.47 14.67 26.41
CA ARG A 573 30.77 15.74 27.15
C ARG A 573 30.13 15.21 28.43
N PHE A 574 29.51 14.05 28.35
CA PHE A 574 28.94 13.35 29.51
C PHE A 574 30.01 13.08 30.57
N LEU A 575 31.12 12.46 30.18
CA LEU A 575 32.18 12.12 31.12
C LEU A 575 32.84 13.35 31.77
N ARG A 576 32.95 14.44 31.03
CA ARG A 576 33.43 15.73 31.55
C ARG A 576 32.51 16.28 32.63
N HIS A 577 31.21 16.24 32.41
CA HIS A 577 30.20 16.62 33.38
C HIS A 577 30.23 15.74 34.65
N GLU A 578 30.39 14.44 34.49
CA GLU A 578 30.56 13.51 35.60
C GLU A 578 31.78 13.85 36.47
N THR A 579 32.88 14.25 35.84
CA THR A 579 34.08 14.67 36.58
C THR A 579 33.84 15.96 37.39
N GLU A 580 33.03 16.88 36.90
CA GLU A 580 32.61 18.08 37.61
C GLU A 580 31.67 17.76 38.79
N LEU A 581 30.70 16.82 38.58
CA LEU A 581 29.81 16.37 39.65
C LEU A 581 30.57 15.62 40.78
N ALA A 582 31.57 14.82 40.41
CA ALA A 582 32.42 14.14 41.41
C ALA A 582 33.17 15.12 42.32
N VAL A 583 33.63 16.28 41.78
CA VAL A 583 34.25 17.37 42.59
C VAL A 583 33.23 17.96 43.56
N SER A 584 31.96 18.00 43.23
CA SER A 584 30.86 18.46 44.08
C SER A 584 30.40 17.43 45.10
N GLY A 585 31.00 16.23 45.15
CA GLY A 585 30.67 15.15 46.08
C GLY A 585 29.45 14.33 45.67
N LEU A 586 28.92 14.53 44.46
CA LEU A 586 27.84 13.72 43.88
C LEU A 586 28.43 12.52 43.17
N LEU A 587 28.17 11.33 43.71
CA LEU A 587 28.68 10.06 43.16
C LEU A 587 27.52 9.12 42.84
N PRO A 588 27.53 8.44 41.68
CA PRO A 588 26.54 7.44 41.37
C PRO A 588 26.70 6.24 42.35
N GLN A 589 25.60 5.86 43.01
CA GLN A 589 25.60 4.76 43.98
C GLN A 589 25.15 3.44 43.36
N ALA A 590 24.24 3.49 42.40
CA ALA A 590 23.70 2.33 41.72
C ALA A 590 23.33 2.68 40.27
N PHE A 591 23.30 1.66 39.40
CA PHE A 591 23.05 1.83 37.97
C PHE A 591 21.90 0.93 37.55
N GLU A 592 20.93 1.48 36.79
CA GLU A 592 19.77 0.76 36.26
C GLU A 592 19.04 -0.07 37.33
N VAL A 593 18.79 0.52 38.51
CA VAL A 593 18.16 -0.18 39.64
C VAL A 593 16.68 -0.40 39.35
N SER A 594 16.28 -1.67 39.29
CA SER A 594 14.89 -2.05 39.23
C SER A 594 14.22 -1.87 40.60
N PHE A 595 13.03 -1.26 40.65
CA PHE A 595 12.21 -1.20 41.85
C PHE A 595 10.87 -1.90 41.60
N GLY A 596 10.28 -2.45 42.66
CA GLY A 596 9.04 -3.23 42.58
C GLY A 596 9.23 -4.69 42.15
N LEU A 597 10.45 -5.10 41.85
CA LEU A 597 10.82 -6.50 41.63
C LEU A 597 11.46 -7.10 42.90
N PRO A 598 11.34 -8.43 43.14
CA PRO A 598 12.09 -9.10 44.22
C PRO A 598 13.59 -8.90 43.97
N VAL A 599 14.27 -8.22 44.88
CA VAL A 599 15.72 -8.05 44.80
C VAL A 599 16.38 -9.37 45.20
N SER A 600 17.22 -9.93 44.35
CA SER A 600 18.06 -11.08 44.70
C SER A 600 19.01 -10.70 45.81
N PRO A 601 19.19 -11.54 46.85
CA PRO A 601 20.11 -11.24 47.96
C PRO A 601 21.55 -11.15 47.42
N GLY A 602 22.09 -9.92 47.32
CA GLY A 602 23.45 -9.65 46.85
C GLY A 602 23.60 -8.46 45.86
N GLU A 603 22.51 -7.88 45.41
CA GLU A 603 22.49 -6.69 44.53
C GLU A 603 22.02 -5.45 45.33
N VAL A 604 22.92 -4.85 46.10
CA VAL A 604 22.81 -3.47 46.60
C VAL A 604 24.12 -2.75 46.32
#